data_c6d16fb788a5379235a7464e6691fa5e
#
_entry.id   c6d16fb788a5379235a7464e6691fa5e
#
_cell.length_a   1.000
_cell.length_b   1.000
_cell.length_c   1.000
_cell.angle_alpha   90.00
_cell.angle_beta   90.00
_cell.angle_gamma   90.00
#
_symmetry.space_group_name_H-M   'P 1'
#
loop_
_entity.id
_entity.type
_entity.pdbx_description
1 polymer ?
#
loop_
_entity_poly.entity_id
_entity_poly.type
_entity_poly.pdbx_seq_one_letter_code
_entity_poly.pdbx_strand_id
1 'polypeptide(L)'
;SIEKMMAYDLITYLPTDILTKVDRAAMAVSLETRVPFLDTEVIEFSASLPMEYKINNGVTKWVLREVLYKYVPKKLIERPKMGFAIPLADWLRGPLKDWAESLLDENRLHDEGFFNVKFVRNKWLEHLSGKNNWDHQLWNVLMFQAWLENNK
;
A
#
# COMPACT_ATOMS: atom_id res chain seq x y z
N SER A 1 20.88 -10.20 -2.37
CA SER A 1 20.52 -11.02 -1.21
C SER A 1 19.31 -10.44 -0.50
N ILE A 2 18.65 -11.23 0.33
CA ILE A 2 17.50 -10.79 1.16
C ILE A 2 17.93 -9.62 2.08
N GLU A 3 19.11 -9.66 2.64
CA GLU A 3 19.64 -8.57 3.47
C GLU A 3 19.70 -7.23 2.74
N LYS A 4 20.14 -7.23 1.47
CA LYS A 4 20.13 -6.01 0.65
C LYS A 4 18.72 -5.49 0.40
N MET A 5 17.75 -6.37 0.18
CA MET A 5 16.35 -5.99 0.03
C MET A 5 15.80 -5.37 1.33
N MET A 6 16.06 -6.01 2.47
CA MET A 6 15.67 -5.48 3.79
C MET A 6 16.30 -4.10 4.07
N ALA A 7 17.59 -3.94 3.77
CA ALA A 7 18.27 -2.66 3.91
C ALA A 7 17.68 -1.59 2.97
N TYR A 8 17.33 -1.97 1.75
CA TYR A 8 16.70 -1.06 0.79
C TYR A 8 15.32 -0.61 1.26
N ASP A 9 14.48 -1.54 1.73
CA ASP A 9 13.17 -1.21 2.29
C ASP A 9 13.27 -0.27 3.50
N LEU A 10 14.29 -0.47 4.36
CA LEU A 10 14.53 0.37 5.53
C LEU A 10 14.83 1.83 5.16
N ILE A 11 15.55 2.08 4.08
CA ILE A 11 15.96 3.44 3.66
C ILE A 11 15.03 4.07 2.62
N THR A 12 14.12 3.30 2.03
CA THR A 12 13.18 3.78 1.00
C THR A 12 11.73 3.64 1.45
N TYR A 13 11.17 2.43 1.38
CA TYR A 13 9.76 2.17 1.62
C TYR A 13 9.30 2.58 3.03
N LEU A 14 10.09 2.25 4.05
CA LEU A 14 9.72 2.56 5.44
C LEU A 14 9.53 4.07 5.67
N PRO A 15 10.51 4.95 5.36
CA PRO A 15 10.35 6.38 5.62
C PRO A 15 9.40 7.07 4.66
N THR A 16 9.40 6.71 3.36
CA THR A 16 8.66 7.45 2.34
C THR A 16 7.20 7.04 2.19
N ASP A 17 6.84 5.82 2.58
CA ASP A 17 5.47 5.31 2.49
C ASP A 17 4.84 5.10 3.87
N ILE A 18 5.32 4.12 4.64
CA ILE A 18 4.65 3.69 5.87
C ILE A 18 4.70 4.78 6.95
N LEU A 19 5.88 5.32 7.26
CA LEU A 19 6.00 6.33 8.31
C LEU A 19 5.33 7.64 7.92
N THR A 20 5.43 8.04 6.67
CA THR A 20 4.75 9.23 6.16
C THR A 20 3.22 9.12 6.28
N LYS A 21 2.64 7.96 5.95
CA LYS A 21 1.20 7.73 6.11
C LYS A 21 0.77 7.80 7.56
N VAL A 22 1.48 7.10 8.43
CA VAL A 22 1.15 7.04 9.87
C VAL A 22 1.26 8.42 10.50
N ASP A 23 2.36 9.14 10.24
CA ASP A 23 2.59 10.47 10.79
C ASP A 23 1.52 11.46 10.32
N ARG A 24 1.27 11.56 9.01
CA ARG A 24 0.28 12.49 8.48
C ARG A 24 -1.14 12.20 8.95
N ALA A 25 -1.53 10.93 8.99
CA ALA A 25 -2.86 10.54 9.46
C ALA A 25 -3.05 10.83 10.96
N ALA A 26 -2.04 10.56 11.78
CA ALA A 26 -2.07 10.82 13.20
C ALA A 26 -2.02 12.34 13.50
N MET A 27 -1.13 13.07 12.83
CA MET A 27 -0.99 14.51 13.05
C MET A 27 -2.19 15.31 12.55
N ALA A 28 -2.95 14.81 11.59
CA ALA A 28 -4.21 15.41 11.15
C ALA A 28 -5.25 15.56 12.30
N VAL A 29 -5.11 14.73 13.33
CA VAL A 29 -5.94 14.78 14.56
C VAL A 29 -5.11 15.09 15.81
N SER A 30 -3.92 15.67 15.64
CA SER A 30 -3.00 16.08 16.71
C SER A 30 -2.54 14.91 17.60
N LEU A 31 -2.43 13.71 17.05
CA LEU A 31 -1.95 12.52 17.73
C LEU A 31 -0.48 12.26 17.39
N GLU A 32 0.41 12.32 18.37
CA GLU A 32 1.80 11.90 18.21
C GLU A 32 1.89 10.37 18.29
N THR A 33 2.58 9.76 17.32
CA THR A 33 2.83 8.32 17.31
C THR A 33 4.29 8.01 17.59
N ARG A 34 4.54 6.93 18.32
CA ARG A 34 5.87 6.36 18.56
C ARG A 34 5.89 4.92 18.12
N VAL A 35 6.94 4.53 17.40
CA VAL A 35 7.09 3.17 16.86
C VAL A 35 8.20 2.46 17.63
N PRO A 36 7.89 1.57 18.60
CA PRO A 36 8.90 0.94 19.46
C PRO A 36 9.99 0.17 18.71
N PHE A 37 9.65 -0.41 17.57
CA PHE A 37 10.62 -1.13 16.72
C PHE A 37 11.58 -0.22 15.95
N LEU A 38 11.39 1.10 16.00
CA LEU A 38 12.31 2.08 15.41
C LEU A 38 13.18 2.78 16.46
N ASP A 39 13.12 2.33 17.70
CA ASP A 39 14.11 2.71 18.70
C ASP A 39 15.51 2.30 18.22
N THR A 40 16.50 3.18 18.45
CA THR A 40 17.86 3.00 17.94
C THR A 40 18.49 1.71 18.43
N GLU A 41 18.34 1.37 19.72
CA GLU A 41 18.89 0.17 20.30
C GLU A 41 18.26 -1.10 19.70
N VAL A 42 16.93 -1.04 19.44
CA VAL A 42 16.20 -2.15 18.80
C VAL A 42 16.64 -2.32 17.35
N ILE A 43 16.84 -1.25 16.60
CA ILE A 43 17.32 -1.29 15.21
C ILE A 43 18.73 -1.88 15.17
N GLU A 44 19.65 -1.36 15.98
CA GLU A 44 21.04 -1.82 16.03
C GLU A 44 21.12 -3.30 16.43
N PHE A 45 20.38 -3.70 17.46
CA PHE A 45 20.26 -5.09 17.85
C PHE A 45 19.71 -5.95 16.71
N SER A 46 18.63 -5.53 16.07
CA SER A 46 18.02 -6.27 14.96
C SER A 46 18.97 -6.39 13.76
N ALA A 47 19.78 -5.37 13.49
CA ALA A 47 20.78 -5.39 12.44
C ALA A 47 21.90 -6.40 12.74
N SER A 48 22.30 -6.51 13.99
CA SER A 48 23.36 -7.45 14.43
C SER A 48 22.96 -8.93 14.41
N LEU A 49 21.64 -9.23 14.37
CA LEU A 49 21.16 -10.61 14.37
C LEU A 49 21.51 -11.33 13.06
N PRO A 50 22.04 -12.58 13.14
CA PRO A 50 22.15 -13.47 11.98
C PRO A 50 20.80 -13.69 11.27
N MET A 51 20.83 -13.96 9.97
CA MET A 51 19.62 -14.14 9.16
C MET A 51 18.70 -15.25 9.64
N GLU A 52 19.26 -16.31 10.22
CA GLU A 52 18.50 -17.44 10.79
C GLU A 52 17.56 -17.03 11.94
N TYR A 53 17.88 -15.95 12.66
CA TYR A 53 16.98 -15.37 13.67
C TYR A 53 15.91 -14.45 13.08
N LYS A 54 16.13 -13.94 11.87
CA LYS A 54 15.18 -13.11 11.13
C LYS A 54 14.21 -13.96 10.32
N ILE A 55 14.76 -14.96 9.61
CA ILE A 55 14.01 -15.91 8.78
C ILE A 55 14.53 -17.33 9.06
N ASN A 56 13.67 -18.20 9.57
CA ASN A 56 14.00 -19.57 9.86
C ASN A 56 13.02 -20.53 9.19
N ASN A 57 13.52 -21.44 8.36
CA ASN A 57 12.70 -22.40 7.61
C ASN A 57 11.52 -21.75 6.84
N GLY A 58 11.76 -20.59 6.25
CA GLY A 58 10.73 -19.84 5.53
C GLY A 58 9.79 -19.00 6.40
N VAL A 59 9.90 -19.12 7.72
CA VAL A 59 9.12 -18.31 8.67
C VAL A 59 9.82 -16.97 8.90
N THR A 60 9.19 -15.91 8.48
CA THR A 60 9.68 -14.53 8.67
C THR A 60 9.42 -14.04 10.10
N LYS A 61 10.21 -13.06 10.56
CA LYS A 61 10.14 -12.49 11.92
C LYS A 61 10.28 -13.53 13.01
N TRP A 62 11.13 -14.54 12.78
CA TRP A 62 11.17 -15.74 13.60
C TRP A 62 11.43 -15.44 15.08
N VAL A 63 12.48 -14.71 15.41
CA VAL A 63 12.79 -14.36 16.81
C VAL A 63 11.67 -13.59 17.51
N LEU A 64 11.00 -12.67 16.80
CA LEU A 64 9.88 -11.92 17.36
C LEU A 64 8.68 -12.84 17.65
N ARG A 65 8.42 -13.82 16.80
CA ARG A 65 7.35 -14.82 17.02
C ARG A 65 7.67 -15.68 18.23
N GLU A 66 8.92 -16.15 18.39
CA GLU A 66 9.34 -16.95 19.54
C GLU A 66 9.20 -16.18 20.86
N VAL A 67 9.52 -14.90 20.86
CA VAL A 67 9.28 -14.04 22.03
C VAL A 67 7.78 -13.88 22.29
N LEU A 68 7.02 -13.56 21.25
CA LEU A 68 5.59 -13.29 21.35
C LEU A 68 4.78 -14.51 21.83
N TYR A 69 5.12 -15.71 21.40
CA TYR A 69 4.44 -16.94 21.80
C TYR A 69 4.55 -17.26 23.30
N LYS A 70 5.49 -16.64 24.02
CA LYS A 70 5.55 -16.73 25.47
C LYS A 70 4.44 -15.97 26.18
N TYR A 71 3.82 -14.99 25.50
CA TYR A 71 2.82 -14.08 26.06
C TYR A 71 1.45 -14.24 25.41
N VAL A 72 1.42 -14.60 24.13
CA VAL A 72 0.20 -14.67 23.33
C VAL A 72 0.06 -16.05 22.69
N PRO A 73 -1.09 -16.71 22.79
CA PRO A 73 -1.32 -17.99 22.15
C PRO A 73 -1.05 -17.95 20.64
N LYS A 74 -0.27 -18.89 20.13
CA LYS A 74 0.16 -18.98 18.72
C LYS A 74 -1.01 -18.87 17.74
N LYS A 75 -2.14 -19.49 18.03
CA LYS A 75 -3.36 -19.47 17.19
C LYS A 75 -3.93 -18.07 16.92
N LEU A 76 -3.64 -17.10 17.77
CA LEU A 76 -4.08 -15.71 17.58
C LEU A 76 -3.16 -14.93 16.64
N ILE A 77 -1.93 -15.39 16.45
CA ILE A 77 -0.89 -14.73 15.65
C ILE A 77 -0.75 -15.38 14.27
N GLU A 78 -0.86 -16.72 14.20
CA GLU A 78 -0.75 -17.48 12.96
C GLU A 78 -2.02 -17.37 12.12
N ARG A 79 -2.13 -16.26 11.41
CA ARG A 79 -3.21 -15.98 10.44
C ARG A 79 -2.62 -15.49 9.13
N PRO A 80 -3.34 -15.67 7.99
CA PRO A 80 -2.91 -15.11 6.73
C PRO A 80 -2.64 -13.60 6.87
N LYS A 81 -1.50 -13.14 6.33
CA LYS A 81 -1.16 -11.72 6.33
C LYS A 81 -2.14 -10.96 5.46
N MET A 82 -2.83 -9.99 6.02
CA MET A 82 -3.63 -9.01 5.29
C MET A 82 -2.87 -7.69 5.26
N GLY A 83 -2.59 -7.17 4.05
CA GLY A 83 -1.95 -5.86 3.87
C GLY A 83 -2.91 -4.71 4.21
N PHE A 84 -2.39 -3.49 4.26
CA PHE A 84 -3.17 -2.26 4.39
C PHE A 84 -3.83 -1.88 3.05
N ALA A 85 -4.46 -2.84 2.38
CA ALA A 85 -5.18 -2.57 1.16
C ALA A 85 -6.57 -2.00 1.48
N ILE A 86 -6.93 -0.92 0.81
CA ILE A 86 -8.30 -0.43 0.76
C ILE A 86 -9.07 -1.25 -0.29
N PRO A 87 -10.38 -1.42 -0.17
CA PRO A 87 -11.19 -2.14 -1.15
C PRO A 87 -11.44 -1.27 -2.39
N LEU A 88 -10.35 -0.84 -3.05
CA LEU A 88 -10.38 0.11 -4.16
C LEU A 88 -11.24 -0.38 -5.33
N ALA A 89 -11.15 -1.68 -5.63
CA ALA A 89 -11.95 -2.30 -6.68
C ALA A 89 -13.46 -2.15 -6.43
N ASP A 90 -13.88 -2.38 -5.19
CA ASP A 90 -15.29 -2.26 -4.80
C ASP A 90 -15.73 -0.79 -4.77
N TRP A 91 -14.84 0.10 -4.34
CA TRP A 91 -15.13 1.54 -4.34
C TRP A 91 -15.31 2.08 -5.76
N LEU A 92 -14.47 1.67 -6.69
CA LEU A 92 -14.60 2.07 -8.10
C LEU A 92 -15.81 1.48 -8.80
N ARG A 93 -16.30 0.32 -8.37
CA ARG A 93 -17.57 -0.25 -8.84
C ARG A 93 -18.80 0.31 -8.12
N GLY A 94 -18.62 0.94 -6.97
CA GLY A 94 -19.66 1.44 -6.09
C GLY A 94 -19.58 2.95 -5.85
N PRO A 95 -19.21 3.39 -4.63
CA PRO A 95 -19.35 4.79 -4.22
C PRO A 95 -18.49 5.77 -5.04
N LEU A 96 -17.42 5.35 -5.67
CA LEU A 96 -16.58 6.21 -6.51
C LEU A 96 -16.87 6.07 -8.00
N LYS A 97 -17.86 5.28 -8.40
CA LYS A 97 -18.13 4.97 -9.81
C LYS A 97 -18.43 6.24 -10.62
N ASP A 98 -19.35 7.06 -10.15
CA ASP A 98 -19.79 8.25 -10.89
C ASP A 98 -18.69 9.31 -10.98
N TRP A 99 -17.92 9.47 -9.90
CA TRP A 99 -16.73 10.31 -9.90
C TRP A 99 -15.69 9.80 -10.90
N ALA A 100 -15.40 8.51 -10.91
CA ALA A 100 -14.45 7.91 -11.84
C ALA A 100 -14.94 8.02 -13.29
N GLU A 101 -16.23 7.80 -13.55
CA GLU A 101 -16.83 7.96 -14.86
C GLU A 101 -16.66 9.39 -15.40
N SER A 102 -16.87 10.42 -14.55
CA SER A 102 -16.68 11.82 -14.95
C SER A 102 -15.24 12.16 -15.32
N LEU A 103 -14.25 11.55 -14.65
CA LEU A 103 -12.83 11.75 -14.94
C LEU A 103 -12.35 10.94 -16.16
N LEU A 104 -13.01 9.82 -16.45
CA LEU A 104 -12.67 8.92 -17.57
C LEU A 104 -13.60 9.11 -18.77
N ASP A 105 -14.38 10.22 -18.83
CA ASP A 105 -15.25 10.54 -19.97
C ASP A 105 -14.45 10.58 -21.28
N GLU A 106 -15.04 10.04 -22.35
CA GLU A 106 -14.35 9.87 -23.63
C GLU A 106 -13.95 11.21 -24.26
N ASN A 107 -14.86 12.20 -24.21
CA ASN A 107 -14.59 13.52 -24.79
C ASN A 107 -13.51 14.22 -23.98
N ARG A 108 -13.61 14.15 -22.65
CA ARG A 108 -12.60 14.70 -21.73
C ARG A 108 -11.22 14.13 -21.99
N LEU A 109 -11.07 12.80 -22.02
CA LEU A 109 -9.80 12.14 -22.31
C LEU A 109 -9.26 12.49 -23.70
N HIS A 110 -10.14 12.63 -24.69
CA HIS A 110 -9.79 13.02 -26.05
C HIS A 110 -9.24 14.46 -26.09
N ASP A 111 -9.97 15.41 -25.50
CA ASP A 111 -9.64 16.83 -25.56
C ASP A 111 -8.36 17.16 -24.77
N GLU A 112 -8.12 16.44 -23.69
CA GLU A 112 -6.90 16.57 -22.89
C GLU A 112 -5.67 15.93 -23.54
N GLY A 113 -5.84 14.86 -24.32
CA GLY A 113 -4.81 14.27 -25.18
C GLY A 113 -3.68 13.50 -24.50
N PHE A 114 -3.76 13.27 -23.18
CA PHE A 114 -2.68 12.57 -22.42
C PHE A 114 -2.76 11.05 -22.51
N PHE A 115 -3.94 10.49 -22.75
CA PHE A 115 -4.17 9.06 -22.71
C PHE A 115 -4.77 8.51 -24.00
N ASN A 116 -4.52 7.23 -24.27
CA ASN A 116 -5.26 6.51 -25.31
C ASN A 116 -6.69 6.24 -24.79
N VAL A 117 -7.64 7.00 -25.29
CA VAL A 117 -9.06 6.96 -24.87
C VAL A 117 -9.63 5.55 -24.94
N LYS A 118 -9.49 4.89 -26.09
CA LYS A 118 -10.02 3.53 -26.32
C LYS A 118 -9.44 2.52 -25.33
N PHE A 119 -8.14 2.62 -25.04
CA PHE A 119 -7.48 1.73 -24.09
C PHE A 119 -8.00 1.92 -22.67
N VAL A 120 -8.07 3.18 -22.19
CA VAL A 120 -8.56 3.50 -20.84
C VAL A 120 -10.02 3.09 -20.68
N ARG A 121 -10.89 3.44 -21.64
CA ARG A 121 -12.31 3.09 -21.59
C ARG A 121 -12.56 1.59 -21.61
N ASN A 122 -11.83 0.83 -22.40
CA ASN A 122 -11.92 -0.64 -22.40
C ASN A 122 -11.56 -1.23 -21.03
N LYS A 123 -10.48 -0.73 -20.39
CA LYS A 123 -10.08 -1.16 -19.04
C LYS A 123 -11.13 -0.81 -18.00
N TRP A 124 -11.71 0.37 -18.10
CA TRP A 124 -12.80 0.78 -17.23
C TRP A 124 -14.03 -0.12 -17.36
N LEU A 125 -14.48 -0.42 -18.56
CA LEU A 125 -15.63 -1.31 -18.81
C LEU A 125 -15.35 -2.76 -18.35
N GLU A 126 -14.15 -3.28 -18.59
CA GLU A 126 -13.73 -4.59 -18.08
C GLU A 126 -13.75 -4.62 -16.53
N HIS A 127 -13.32 -3.55 -15.90
CA HIS A 127 -13.33 -3.42 -14.44
C HIS A 127 -14.75 -3.37 -13.89
N LEU A 128 -15.64 -2.55 -14.47
CA LEU A 128 -17.04 -2.44 -14.05
C LEU A 128 -17.82 -3.74 -14.21
N SER A 129 -17.57 -4.49 -15.30
CA SER A 129 -18.22 -5.78 -15.54
C SER A 129 -17.71 -6.91 -14.66
N GLY A 130 -16.63 -6.70 -13.89
CA GLY A 130 -15.98 -7.75 -13.11
C GLY A 130 -15.15 -8.74 -13.93
N LYS A 131 -15.03 -8.56 -15.25
CA LYS A 131 -14.23 -9.43 -16.14
C LYS A 131 -12.76 -9.45 -15.74
N ASN A 132 -12.22 -8.28 -15.41
CA ASN A 132 -10.85 -8.11 -14.92
C ASN A 132 -10.82 -7.05 -13.81
N ASN A 133 -9.83 -7.17 -12.92
CA ASN A 133 -9.58 -6.12 -11.94
C ASN A 133 -8.46 -5.20 -12.43
N TRP A 134 -8.81 -3.95 -12.72
CA TRP A 134 -7.90 -2.90 -13.20
C TRP A 134 -7.78 -1.73 -12.21
N ASP A 135 -8.14 -1.94 -10.95
CA ASP A 135 -8.22 -0.90 -9.91
C ASP A 135 -6.96 -0.04 -9.78
N HIS A 136 -5.81 -0.65 -9.61
CA HIS A 136 -4.55 0.09 -9.44
C HIS A 136 -4.14 0.90 -10.68
N GLN A 137 -4.29 0.32 -11.89
CA GLN A 137 -3.97 1.00 -13.15
C GLN A 137 -4.93 2.17 -13.40
N LEU A 138 -6.22 1.93 -13.19
CA LEU A 138 -7.25 2.98 -13.30
C LEU A 138 -7.05 4.07 -12.26
N TRP A 139 -6.66 3.70 -11.03
CA TRP A 139 -6.39 4.66 -9.97
C TRP A 139 -5.29 5.66 -10.35
N ASN A 140 -4.22 5.20 -10.99
CA ASN A 140 -3.16 6.09 -11.47
C ASN A 140 -3.69 7.12 -12.48
N VAL A 141 -4.53 6.68 -13.42
CA VAL A 141 -5.17 7.58 -14.39
C VAL A 141 -6.10 8.56 -13.69
N LEU A 142 -6.95 8.07 -12.78
CA LEU A 142 -7.88 8.89 -12.01
C LEU A 142 -7.17 9.96 -11.16
N MET A 143 -6.05 9.59 -10.51
CA MET A 143 -5.27 10.56 -9.72
C MET A 143 -4.65 11.63 -10.61
N PHE A 144 -4.14 11.27 -11.79
CA PHE A 144 -3.65 12.24 -12.76
C PHE A 144 -4.77 13.17 -13.25
N GLN A 145 -5.93 12.64 -13.60
CA GLN A 145 -7.09 13.41 -14.04
C GLN A 145 -7.62 14.36 -12.95
N ALA A 146 -7.71 13.88 -11.71
CA ALA A 146 -8.10 14.71 -10.58
C ALA A 146 -7.06 15.83 -10.30
N TRP A 147 -5.77 15.52 -10.42
CA TRP A 147 -4.72 16.52 -10.31
C TRP A 147 -4.83 17.57 -11.43
N LEU A 148 -5.03 17.14 -12.66
CA LEU A 148 -5.17 18.02 -13.82
C LEU A 148 -6.39 18.97 -13.68
N GLU A 149 -7.50 18.48 -13.14
CA GLU A 149 -8.70 19.29 -12.86
C GLU A 149 -8.43 20.42 -11.86
N ASN A 150 -7.60 20.15 -10.84
CA ASN A 150 -7.28 21.13 -9.79
C ASN A 150 -6.10 22.08 -10.15
N ASN A 151 -5.43 21.86 -11.29
CA ASN A 151 -4.24 22.63 -11.70
C ASN A 151 -4.36 23.23 -13.13
N LYS A 152 -5.57 23.34 -13.65
CA LYS A 152 -5.89 24.07 -14.91
C LYS A 152 -6.02 25.55 -14.68
#